data_4891d6e2a33a176c8e9b5d6eefb9981d
#
_entry.id   4891d6e2a33a176c8e9b5d6eefb9981d
#
_cell.length_a   1.000
_cell.length_b   1.000
_cell.length_c   1.000
_cell.angle_alpha   90.00
_cell.angle_beta   90.00
_cell.angle_gamma   90.00
#
_symmetry.space_group_name_H-M   'P 1'
#
loop_
_entity.id
_entity.type
_entity.pdbx_description
1 polymer ?
#
loop_
_entity_poly.entity_id
_entity_poly.type
_entity_poly.pdbx_seq_one_letter_code
_entity_poly.pdbx_strand_id
1 'polypeptide(L)'
;MPLSGATHRSVVGALVVAATLSSCRIDQPTDPSRLEPAAEVITSSDPVVVAAGDIVCGTGTSTTALCQHAATAALIGPIAPAAVLLLGDNQYEDGSYADFLNFYHPTWGAYKDITIPAAGNHEYQTAGASGYFDYFNGIGVATGAAGDRSKGYYSRDIGSWHVVVLNSNCASVGGCGAGSVQEQWLRADLAAHTNACTMATWHHPRFSSGTHGSDATVQALWQALYDLNADLVLSGHDHDYERFAPQDAAGTLDNARGLRSFVVGTGGKDLRPFGTIRANSEVRNSNSLGIMKLTLHAEGYDWQFVPIPGHTLTDAGSATCNFGAPPPPPPPPPPATLTILASADAYTFQDKPKSNFGSATVLLVDASPAARTYFKFPVTGIGTKSVVSAVLRVYAVDPSNEGGRLHRVPSTTWSEKSIKWSNAPAYNAAILGAIGSVVINTWYEIDVTGQITGDGIFSFALESASIDGADYRSREAGAATAPRLVIVVQ
;
A
#
# COMPACT_ATOMS: atom_id res chain seq x y z
N MET A 1 43.83 23.01 52.33
CA MET A 1 45.32 23.08 52.52
C MET A 1 45.96 22.73 51.20
N PRO A 2 47.01 23.35 50.89
CA PRO A 2 47.24 24.25 49.75
C PRO A 2 48.28 23.63 48.80
N LEU A 3 48.62 24.09 47.70
CA LEU A 3 49.33 25.25 47.13
C LEU A 3 49.67 24.90 45.64
N SER A 4 49.43 25.73 44.72
CA SER A 4 50.25 26.82 44.15
C SER A 4 51.28 26.25 43.16
N GLY A 5 51.52 26.81 42.06
CA GLY A 5 51.76 28.09 41.47
C GLY A 5 52.01 27.92 39.98
N ALA A 6 51.53 28.75 39.12
CA ALA A 6 52.10 30.03 38.68
C ALA A 6 53.37 29.91 37.82
N THR A 7 53.20 30.41 36.67
CA THR A 7 53.81 31.45 35.82
C THR A 7 54.98 30.98 34.94
N HIS A 8 55.18 31.39 33.70
CA HIS A 8 55.31 32.68 33.07
C HIS A 8 55.33 32.61 31.56
N ARG A 9 54.75 33.57 30.93
CA ARG A 9 55.02 34.34 29.73
C ARG A 9 56.41 34.20 29.08
N SER A 10 56.44 34.20 27.78
CA SER A 10 57.10 35.26 26.99
C SER A 10 56.73 35.28 25.53
N VAL A 11 56.43 36.43 25.05
CA VAL A 11 56.16 36.93 23.68
C VAL A 11 57.55 37.32 23.10
N VAL A 12 57.81 36.94 21.85
CA VAL A 12 58.67 37.74 20.96
C VAL A 12 58.17 37.60 19.54
N GLY A 13 57.93 38.72 18.95
CA GLY A 13 57.52 38.95 17.58
C GLY A 13 58.68 39.29 16.68
N ALA A 14 58.31 39.67 15.50
CA ALA A 14 59.06 40.28 14.37
C ALA A 14 59.54 39.25 13.34
N LEU A 15 59.55 39.41 12.06
CA LEU A 15 59.54 40.57 11.19
C LEU A 15 59.33 40.12 9.74
N VAL A 16 58.56 40.83 8.97
CA VAL A 16 58.32 40.66 7.53
C VAL A 16 59.62 41.07 6.75
N VAL A 17 60.06 40.25 5.80
CA VAL A 17 60.87 40.73 4.67
C VAL A 17 60.35 40.09 3.38
N ALA A 18 59.83 40.96 2.52
CA ALA A 18 59.49 40.64 1.15
C ALA A 18 60.79 40.68 0.32
N ALA A 19 61.04 39.63 -0.43
CA ALA A 19 62.08 39.63 -1.48
C ALA A 19 61.44 39.13 -2.77
N THR A 20 61.26 40.04 -3.69
CA THR A 20 60.94 39.76 -5.09
C THR A 20 62.20 39.24 -5.78
N LEU A 21 62.14 38.03 -6.32
CA LEU A 21 63.12 37.54 -7.29
C LEU A 21 62.39 37.13 -8.55
N SER A 22 62.57 37.92 -9.57
CA SER A 22 62.37 37.65 -11.00
C SER A 22 63.30 36.56 -11.44
N SER A 23 62.84 35.43 -11.93
CA SER A 23 63.67 34.44 -12.57
C SER A 23 63.06 34.01 -13.90
N CYS A 24 63.96 34.06 -14.89
CA CYS A 24 63.78 33.72 -16.29
C CYS A 24 63.13 32.35 -16.50
N ARG A 25 62.17 32.30 -17.43
CA ARG A 25 61.73 31.07 -18.10
C ARG A 25 62.90 30.52 -18.92
N ILE A 26 63.23 29.27 -18.64
CA ILE A 26 63.99 28.43 -19.57
C ILE A 26 63.00 27.47 -20.18
N ASP A 27 62.68 27.64 -21.46
CA ASP A 27 61.90 26.67 -22.24
C ASP A 27 62.71 25.36 -22.31
N GLN A 28 62.20 24.30 -21.73
CA GLN A 28 62.62 22.94 -21.95
C GLN A 28 61.83 22.34 -23.12
N PRO A 29 62.47 21.58 -24.00
CA PRO A 29 61.78 20.90 -25.10
C PRO A 29 60.92 19.82 -24.56
N THR A 30 59.67 19.81 -24.99
CA THR A 30 58.70 18.73 -24.72
C THR A 30 59.14 17.45 -25.41
N ASP A 31 59.51 16.43 -24.63
CA ASP A 31 59.72 15.07 -25.07
C ASP A 31 58.40 14.45 -25.54
N PRO A 32 58.21 14.08 -26.81
CA PRO A 32 57.00 13.50 -27.33
C PRO A 32 56.73 12.02 -26.95
N SER A 33 57.61 11.43 -26.13
CA SER A 33 57.52 10.00 -25.79
C SER A 33 56.91 9.69 -24.43
N ARG A 34 56.48 10.69 -23.65
CA ARG A 34 55.76 10.45 -22.38
C ARG A 34 54.25 10.41 -22.62
N LEU A 35 53.77 9.26 -23.11
CA LEU A 35 52.36 8.91 -23.02
C LEU A 35 52.05 8.80 -21.54
N GLU A 36 51.32 9.77 -20.98
CA GLU A 36 50.59 9.59 -19.74
C GLU A 36 49.68 8.38 -19.95
N PRO A 37 49.63 7.39 -19.03
CA PRO A 37 48.66 6.33 -19.16
C PRO A 37 47.28 7.00 -19.13
N ALA A 38 46.50 6.82 -20.21
CA ALA A 38 45.10 7.18 -20.20
C ALA A 38 44.50 6.57 -18.93
N ALA A 39 43.87 7.41 -18.11
CA ALA A 39 43.09 6.91 -16.99
C ALA A 39 42.13 5.84 -17.56
N GLU A 40 42.36 4.61 -17.18
CA GLU A 40 41.44 3.52 -17.49
C GLU A 40 40.09 3.94 -16.89
N VAL A 41 39.19 4.39 -17.74
CA VAL A 41 37.81 4.57 -17.35
C VAL A 41 37.33 3.16 -17.06
N ILE A 42 37.33 2.79 -15.79
CA ILE A 42 36.65 1.60 -15.33
C ILE A 42 35.16 1.91 -15.57
N THR A 43 34.67 1.61 -16.76
CA THR A 43 33.26 1.51 -17.01
C THR A 43 32.80 0.33 -16.16
N SER A 44 32.21 0.60 -15.01
CA SER A 44 31.42 -0.41 -14.33
C SER A 44 30.40 -0.89 -15.36
N SER A 45 30.50 -2.14 -15.78
CA SER A 45 29.53 -2.70 -16.71
C SER A 45 28.17 -2.63 -16.03
N ASP A 46 27.14 -2.16 -16.77
CA ASP A 46 25.78 -2.12 -16.28
C ASP A 46 25.37 -3.51 -15.73
N PRO A 47 24.74 -3.58 -14.53
CA PRO A 47 24.41 -4.85 -13.94
C PRO A 47 23.40 -5.61 -14.80
N VAL A 48 23.67 -6.91 -14.99
CA VAL A 48 22.75 -7.82 -15.65
C VAL A 48 22.01 -8.60 -14.57
N VAL A 49 20.69 -8.71 -14.69
CA VAL A 49 19.85 -9.56 -13.84
C VAL A 49 19.07 -10.54 -14.68
N VAL A 50 18.69 -11.67 -14.08
CA VAL A 50 17.76 -12.63 -14.71
C VAL A 50 16.53 -12.77 -13.84
N ALA A 51 15.37 -13.06 -14.48
CA ALA A 51 14.09 -13.19 -13.78
C ALA A 51 13.29 -14.37 -14.33
N ALA A 52 12.63 -15.11 -13.45
CA ALA A 52 11.56 -16.05 -13.77
C ALA A 52 10.75 -16.40 -12.51
N GLY A 53 9.49 -16.79 -12.70
CA GLY A 53 8.63 -17.44 -11.72
C GLY A 53 8.19 -18.81 -12.17
N ASP A 54 7.40 -19.51 -11.34
CA ASP A 54 6.76 -20.78 -11.69
C ASP A 54 7.79 -21.87 -12.05
N ILE A 55 8.62 -22.21 -11.06
CA ILE A 55 9.93 -22.81 -11.35
C ILE A 55 9.94 -24.32 -11.14
N VAL A 56 9.97 -24.77 -9.89
CA VAL A 56 10.35 -26.15 -9.55
C VAL A 56 9.13 -27.02 -9.27
N CYS A 57 8.97 -28.08 -10.03
CA CYS A 57 7.88 -29.04 -9.83
C CYS A 57 8.06 -29.87 -8.55
N GLY A 58 6.96 -30.19 -7.87
CA GLY A 58 6.95 -30.87 -6.58
C GLY A 58 7.52 -32.28 -6.55
N THR A 59 7.67 -32.95 -7.69
CA THR A 59 8.23 -34.32 -7.76
C THR A 59 9.70 -34.38 -8.16
N GLY A 60 10.35 -33.23 -8.41
CA GLY A 60 11.77 -33.14 -8.73
C GLY A 60 12.24 -33.76 -10.04
N THR A 61 11.36 -34.35 -10.83
CA THR A 61 11.74 -34.94 -12.12
C THR A 61 11.83 -33.85 -13.18
N SER A 62 13.02 -33.27 -13.32
CA SER A 62 13.33 -32.19 -14.27
C SER A 62 13.40 -32.61 -15.74
N THR A 63 13.06 -33.86 -16.05
CA THR A 63 13.26 -34.44 -17.40
C THR A 63 11.97 -34.64 -18.18
N THR A 64 10.80 -34.34 -17.60
CA THR A 64 9.53 -34.45 -18.32
C THR A 64 9.20 -33.13 -19.03
N ALA A 65 8.41 -33.22 -20.10
CA ALA A 65 7.90 -32.01 -20.79
C ALA A 65 7.14 -31.05 -19.88
N LEU A 66 6.72 -31.50 -18.70
CA LEU A 66 5.98 -30.73 -17.69
C LEU A 66 6.88 -30.12 -16.63
N CYS A 67 8.19 -30.37 -16.62
CA CYS A 67 9.09 -29.88 -15.60
C CYS A 67 10.51 -29.69 -16.15
N GLN A 68 10.91 -28.46 -16.43
CA GLN A 68 12.17 -28.12 -17.09
C GLN A 68 13.05 -27.16 -16.27
N HIS A 69 12.84 -27.06 -14.96
CA HIS A 69 13.55 -26.09 -14.10
C HIS A 69 15.08 -26.27 -14.10
N ALA A 70 15.60 -27.49 -14.33
CA ALA A 70 17.04 -27.70 -14.48
C ALA A 70 17.58 -27.10 -15.77
N ALA A 71 16.81 -27.13 -16.87
CA ALA A 71 17.20 -26.53 -18.14
C ALA A 71 17.19 -24.99 -18.06
N THR A 72 16.20 -24.40 -17.36
CA THR A 72 16.16 -22.95 -17.15
C THR A 72 17.26 -22.48 -16.19
N ALA A 73 17.57 -23.24 -15.11
CA ALA A 73 18.72 -22.96 -14.24
C ALA A 73 20.04 -22.96 -14.99
N ALA A 74 20.22 -23.88 -15.97
CA ALA A 74 21.43 -23.94 -16.77
C ALA A 74 21.68 -22.72 -17.66
N LEU A 75 20.67 -21.89 -17.93
CA LEU A 75 20.81 -20.64 -18.68
C LEU A 75 21.48 -19.53 -17.86
N ILE A 76 21.42 -19.61 -16.52
CA ILE A 76 21.87 -18.53 -15.63
C ILE A 76 23.39 -18.41 -15.62
N GLY A 77 24.10 -19.53 -15.49
CA GLY A 77 25.57 -19.54 -15.39
C GLY A 77 26.30 -18.83 -16.52
N PRO A 78 25.98 -19.09 -17.80
CA PRO A 78 26.59 -18.41 -18.95
C PRO A 78 26.31 -16.88 -18.99
N ILE A 79 25.20 -16.43 -18.38
CA ILE A 79 24.86 -15.01 -18.31
C ILE A 79 25.67 -14.28 -17.22
N ALA A 80 26.06 -15.00 -16.15
CA ALA A 80 26.77 -14.49 -14.98
C ALA A 80 26.11 -13.23 -14.39
N PRO A 81 24.83 -13.28 -13.99
CA PRO A 81 24.08 -12.11 -13.55
C PRO A 81 24.55 -11.62 -12.18
N ALA A 82 24.39 -10.32 -11.92
CA ALA A 82 24.57 -9.70 -10.62
C ALA A 82 23.47 -10.11 -9.61
N ALA A 83 22.26 -10.44 -10.11
CA ALA A 83 21.17 -10.92 -9.28
C ALA A 83 20.21 -11.82 -10.06
N VAL A 84 19.53 -12.71 -9.31
CA VAL A 84 18.45 -13.58 -9.80
C VAL A 84 17.15 -13.17 -9.11
N LEU A 85 16.19 -12.66 -9.86
CA LEU A 85 14.88 -12.24 -9.38
C LEU A 85 13.90 -13.40 -9.52
N LEU A 86 13.35 -13.86 -8.40
CA LEU A 86 12.30 -14.88 -8.43
C LEU A 86 10.92 -14.23 -8.32
N LEU A 87 10.01 -14.63 -9.20
CA LEU A 87 8.70 -14.01 -9.35
C LEU A 87 7.59 -14.82 -8.66
N GLY A 88 7.95 -15.62 -7.65
CA GLY A 88 7.02 -16.46 -6.90
C GLY A 88 6.80 -17.85 -7.51
N ASP A 89 6.13 -18.72 -6.75
CA ASP A 89 5.96 -20.14 -7.03
C ASP A 89 7.29 -20.80 -7.38
N ASN A 90 8.24 -20.60 -6.45
CA ASN A 90 9.61 -21.03 -6.61
C ASN A 90 9.72 -22.55 -6.47
N GLN A 91 8.88 -23.14 -5.58
CA GLN A 91 8.83 -24.58 -5.30
C GLN A 91 7.39 -25.08 -5.17
N TYR A 92 6.94 -25.87 -6.10
CA TYR A 92 5.66 -26.58 -6.06
C TYR A 92 5.76 -27.89 -5.23
N GLU A 93 4.65 -28.49 -4.67
CA GLU A 93 3.29 -27.91 -4.76
C GLU A 93 2.99 -26.95 -3.62
N ASP A 94 3.68 -27.05 -2.47
CA ASP A 94 3.32 -26.35 -1.23
C ASP A 94 4.46 -25.50 -0.65
N GLY A 95 5.58 -25.36 -1.35
CA GLY A 95 6.72 -24.56 -0.89
C GLY A 95 7.34 -25.10 0.40
N SER A 96 7.26 -26.38 0.68
CA SER A 96 7.83 -26.96 1.90
C SER A 96 9.36 -26.84 1.93
N TYR A 97 9.93 -26.66 3.14
CA TYR A 97 11.39 -26.57 3.30
C TYR A 97 12.12 -27.80 2.77
N ALA A 98 11.51 -28.99 2.95
CA ALA A 98 12.08 -30.23 2.46
C ALA A 98 12.16 -30.25 0.92
N ASP A 99 11.13 -29.75 0.24
CA ASP A 99 11.10 -29.72 -1.22
C ASP A 99 12.04 -28.64 -1.78
N PHE A 100 12.18 -27.51 -1.09
CA PHE A 100 13.24 -26.55 -1.39
C PHE A 100 14.62 -27.20 -1.35
N LEU A 101 14.93 -28.01 -0.35
CA LEU A 101 16.22 -28.70 -0.25
C LEU A 101 16.37 -29.81 -1.29
N ASN A 102 15.32 -30.56 -1.58
CA ASN A 102 15.39 -31.72 -2.43
C ASN A 102 15.37 -31.39 -3.93
N PHE A 103 14.64 -30.34 -4.35
CA PHE A 103 14.34 -30.08 -5.75
C PHE A 103 14.82 -28.71 -6.24
N TYR A 104 14.59 -27.63 -5.48
CA TYR A 104 15.08 -26.28 -5.83
C TYR A 104 16.60 -26.17 -5.64
N HIS A 105 17.11 -26.59 -4.49
CA HIS A 105 18.50 -26.44 -4.12
C HIS A 105 19.51 -27.05 -5.10
N PRO A 106 19.28 -28.24 -5.67
CA PRO A 106 20.19 -28.85 -6.63
C PRO A 106 20.31 -28.11 -7.98
N THR A 107 19.40 -27.17 -8.27
CA THR A 107 19.31 -26.47 -9.55
C THR A 107 19.45 -24.96 -9.37
N TRP A 108 18.36 -24.26 -9.18
CA TRP A 108 18.31 -22.82 -8.95
C TRP A 108 19.01 -22.39 -7.64
N GLY A 109 19.09 -23.27 -6.65
CA GLY A 109 19.80 -23.05 -5.39
C GLY A 109 21.28 -22.78 -5.52
N ALA A 110 21.91 -23.12 -6.66
CA ALA A 110 23.29 -22.74 -6.97
C ALA A 110 23.50 -21.21 -7.01
N TYR A 111 22.42 -20.45 -7.20
CA TYR A 111 22.44 -18.98 -7.28
C TYR A 111 21.82 -18.31 -6.04
N LYS A 112 21.62 -19.04 -4.95
CA LYS A 112 20.95 -18.58 -3.74
C LYS A 112 21.53 -17.26 -3.20
N ASP A 113 22.84 -17.12 -3.21
CA ASP A 113 23.53 -15.98 -2.61
C ASP A 113 23.29 -14.65 -3.37
N ILE A 114 22.90 -14.73 -4.63
CA ILE A 114 22.54 -13.58 -5.48
C ILE A 114 21.03 -13.52 -5.77
N THR A 115 20.24 -14.35 -5.09
CA THR A 115 18.80 -14.43 -5.32
C THR A 115 18.05 -13.35 -4.50
N ILE A 116 17.10 -12.69 -5.17
CA ILE A 116 16.15 -11.74 -4.62
C ILE A 116 14.75 -12.36 -4.83
N PRO A 117 14.23 -13.10 -3.85
CA PRO A 117 13.02 -13.89 -4.03
C PRO A 117 11.74 -13.14 -3.71
N ALA A 118 10.69 -13.32 -4.53
CA ALA A 118 9.30 -13.06 -4.16
C ALA A 118 8.58 -14.39 -3.82
N ALA A 119 7.59 -14.33 -2.93
CA ALA A 119 6.74 -15.47 -2.63
C ALA A 119 5.52 -15.51 -3.55
N GLY A 120 5.18 -16.71 -4.07
CA GLY A 120 3.93 -16.97 -4.75
C GLY A 120 2.88 -17.62 -3.85
N ASN A 121 1.74 -17.99 -4.42
CA ASN A 121 0.66 -18.63 -3.67
C ASN A 121 1.00 -20.06 -3.23
N HIS A 122 1.86 -20.76 -3.96
CA HIS A 122 2.30 -22.11 -3.59
C HIS A 122 3.19 -22.08 -2.35
N GLU A 123 3.99 -21.06 -2.11
CA GLU A 123 4.73 -20.91 -0.87
C GLU A 123 3.80 -20.76 0.35
N TYR A 124 2.65 -20.10 0.19
CA TYR A 124 1.65 -19.92 1.25
C TYR A 124 0.73 -21.11 1.49
N GLN A 125 0.86 -22.20 0.72
CA GLN A 125 0.26 -23.50 1.04
C GLN A 125 0.90 -24.09 2.32
N THR A 126 2.17 -23.81 2.57
CA THR A 126 2.80 -24.00 3.87
C THR A 126 2.49 -22.81 4.77
N ALA A 127 2.01 -23.06 5.98
CA ALA A 127 1.55 -22.01 6.90
C ALA A 127 2.59 -20.90 7.09
N GLY A 128 2.19 -19.65 6.78
CA GLY A 128 3.05 -18.48 6.84
C GLY A 128 4.23 -18.53 5.87
N ALA A 129 4.14 -19.28 4.77
CA ALA A 129 5.21 -19.52 3.82
C ALA A 129 6.52 -19.97 4.52
N SER A 130 6.39 -20.76 5.59
CA SER A 130 7.54 -21.09 6.47
C SER A 130 8.67 -21.79 5.73
N GLY A 131 8.39 -22.67 4.78
CA GLY A 131 9.44 -23.37 4.02
C GLY A 131 10.27 -22.42 3.15
N TYR A 132 9.61 -21.45 2.51
CA TYR A 132 10.26 -20.39 1.72
C TYR A 132 11.16 -19.50 2.60
N PHE A 133 10.63 -18.99 3.71
CA PHE A 133 11.42 -18.16 4.60
C PHE A 133 12.55 -18.94 5.28
N ASP A 134 12.32 -20.18 5.67
CA ASP A 134 13.37 -21.04 6.26
C ASP A 134 14.48 -21.33 5.24
N TYR A 135 14.14 -21.48 3.96
CA TYR A 135 15.12 -21.68 2.93
C TYR A 135 15.96 -20.41 2.67
N PHE A 136 15.33 -19.27 2.43
CA PHE A 136 16.04 -18.05 2.03
C PHE A 136 16.62 -17.25 3.20
N ASN A 137 15.93 -17.17 4.33
CA ASN A 137 16.39 -16.43 5.50
C ASN A 137 17.19 -17.28 6.51
N GLY A 138 16.97 -18.61 6.50
CA GLY A 138 17.42 -19.53 7.53
C GLY A 138 16.28 -19.96 8.46
N ILE A 139 16.40 -21.16 9.03
CA ILE A 139 15.36 -21.79 9.86
C ILE A 139 15.04 -20.88 11.06
N GLY A 140 13.79 -20.44 11.16
CA GLY A 140 13.30 -19.59 12.25
C GLY A 140 13.85 -18.17 12.27
N VAL A 141 14.66 -17.76 11.28
CA VAL A 141 15.22 -16.40 11.19
C VAL A 141 14.15 -15.43 10.69
N ALA A 142 13.95 -14.34 11.45
CA ALA A 142 12.87 -13.38 11.17
C ALA A 142 13.09 -12.57 9.88
N THR A 143 14.33 -12.20 9.57
CA THR A 143 14.69 -11.32 8.47
C THR A 143 15.91 -11.82 7.71
N GLY A 144 15.93 -11.78 6.39
CA GLY A 144 17.05 -12.24 5.57
C GLY A 144 16.88 -11.90 4.10
N ALA A 145 17.31 -12.79 3.20
CA ALA A 145 17.24 -12.58 1.76
C ALA A 145 15.80 -12.38 1.24
N ALA A 146 14.81 -13.03 1.87
CA ALA A 146 13.39 -12.89 1.56
C ALA A 146 12.67 -11.79 2.34
N GLY A 147 13.41 -10.86 2.96
CA GLY A 147 12.84 -9.79 3.78
C GLY A 147 12.34 -10.28 5.15
N ASP A 148 11.45 -9.50 5.75
CA ASP A 148 10.79 -9.83 7.01
C ASP A 148 9.72 -10.91 6.78
N ARG A 149 9.83 -12.02 7.52
CA ARG A 149 8.95 -13.19 7.45
C ARG A 149 7.46 -12.86 7.66
N SER A 150 7.16 -11.82 8.43
CA SER A 150 5.77 -11.39 8.66
C SER A 150 5.18 -10.54 7.52
N LYS A 151 6.02 -10.12 6.58
CA LYS A 151 5.68 -9.19 5.49
C LYS A 151 5.90 -9.81 4.11
N GLY A 152 7.10 -10.35 3.86
CA GLY A 152 7.50 -10.87 2.56
C GLY A 152 7.61 -9.81 1.47
N TYR A 153 7.64 -8.51 1.85
CA TYR A 153 7.95 -7.39 0.96
C TYR A 153 9.12 -6.58 1.51
N TYR A 154 9.96 -6.10 0.61
CA TYR A 154 11.20 -5.39 0.92
C TYR A 154 11.77 -4.73 -0.34
N SER A 155 12.84 -3.95 -0.23
CA SER A 155 13.55 -3.36 -1.37
C SER A 155 15.05 -3.56 -1.27
N ARG A 156 15.74 -3.43 -2.42
CA ARG A 156 17.19 -3.48 -2.56
C ARG A 156 17.62 -2.65 -3.76
N ASP A 157 18.82 -2.09 -3.70
CA ASP A 157 19.42 -1.43 -4.86
C ASP A 157 20.34 -2.40 -5.62
N ILE A 158 20.32 -2.34 -6.94
CA ILE A 158 21.22 -3.03 -7.86
C ILE A 158 21.83 -1.99 -8.79
N GLY A 159 23.06 -1.61 -8.55
CA GLY A 159 23.67 -0.48 -9.25
C GLY A 159 22.91 0.82 -9.00
N SER A 160 22.44 1.47 -10.06
CA SER A 160 21.59 2.68 -10.00
C SER A 160 20.10 2.41 -9.89
N TRP A 161 19.68 1.15 -9.91
CA TRP A 161 18.27 0.75 -9.88
C TRP A 161 17.78 0.48 -8.47
N HIS A 162 16.58 0.95 -8.17
CA HIS A 162 15.83 0.55 -6.99
C HIS A 162 14.91 -0.62 -7.34
N VAL A 163 15.06 -1.74 -6.64
CA VAL A 163 14.29 -2.97 -6.87
C VAL A 163 13.39 -3.24 -5.68
N VAL A 164 12.09 -3.20 -5.90
CA VAL A 164 11.05 -3.43 -4.89
C VAL A 164 10.45 -4.81 -5.07
N VAL A 165 10.51 -5.65 -4.05
CA VAL A 165 9.82 -6.94 -3.98
C VAL A 165 8.55 -6.76 -3.18
N LEU A 166 7.40 -7.04 -3.78
CA LEU A 166 6.09 -6.97 -3.14
C LEU A 166 5.49 -8.35 -2.91
N ASN A 167 4.57 -8.44 -1.97
CA ASN A 167 3.87 -9.67 -1.67
C ASN A 167 2.41 -9.57 -2.12
N SER A 168 2.11 -10.20 -3.25
CA SER A 168 0.76 -10.23 -3.83
C SER A 168 -0.18 -11.26 -3.18
N ASN A 169 0.28 -12.01 -2.15
CA ASN A 169 -0.58 -12.83 -1.31
C ASN A 169 -1.29 -11.92 -0.27
N CYS A 170 -2.13 -11.04 -0.74
CA CYS A 170 -2.71 -9.91 -0.01
C CYS A 170 -3.39 -10.32 1.31
N ALA A 171 -4.10 -11.44 1.33
CA ALA A 171 -4.77 -11.95 2.54
C ALA A 171 -3.79 -12.34 3.66
N SER A 172 -2.56 -12.70 3.30
CA SER A 172 -1.53 -13.16 4.25
C SER A 172 -0.73 -12.02 4.88
N VAL A 173 -0.82 -10.79 4.30
CA VAL A 173 0.02 -9.65 4.70
C VAL A 173 -0.78 -8.40 5.08
N GLY A 174 -2.05 -8.56 5.41
CA GLY A 174 -2.90 -7.46 5.85
C GLY A 174 -3.48 -6.60 4.71
N GLY A 175 -3.48 -7.12 3.49
CA GLY A 175 -4.08 -6.48 2.31
C GLY A 175 -3.07 -5.82 1.38
N CYS A 176 -3.53 -5.56 0.13
CA CYS A 176 -2.79 -4.83 -0.90
C CYS A 176 -3.56 -3.60 -1.41
N GLY A 177 -4.72 -3.30 -0.82
CA GLY A 177 -5.53 -2.15 -1.21
C GLY A 177 -4.92 -0.82 -0.76
N ALA A 178 -5.50 0.28 -1.24
CA ALA A 178 -5.12 1.62 -0.83
C ALA A 178 -5.21 1.79 0.70
N GLY A 179 -4.16 2.34 1.31
CA GLY A 179 -4.04 2.50 2.75
C GLY A 179 -3.68 1.22 3.52
N SER A 180 -3.44 0.09 2.86
CA SER A 180 -2.88 -1.10 3.51
C SER A 180 -1.45 -0.84 3.98
N VAL A 181 -0.99 -1.61 4.98
CA VAL A 181 0.37 -1.46 5.53
C VAL A 181 1.44 -1.61 4.45
N GLN A 182 1.25 -2.55 3.52
CA GLN A 182 2.17 -2.75 2.41
C GLN A 182 2.16 -1.57 1.41
N GLU A 183 0.99 -1.05 1.08
CA GLU A 183 0.87 0.08 0.15
C GLU A 183 1.46 1.37 0.75
N GLN A 184 1.22 1.64 2.03
CA GLN A 184 1.82 2.77 2.74
C GLN A 184 3.35 2.63 2.83
N TRP A 185 3.85 1.42 3.13
CA TRP A 185 5.28 1.14 3.12
C TRP A 185 5.89 1.38 1.73
N LEU A 186 5.25 0.87 0.66
CA LEU A 186 5.70 1.05 -0.72
C LEU A 186 5.84 2.54 -1.08
N ARG A 187 4.84 3.35 -0.75
CA ARG A 187 4.90 4.81 -1.00
C ARG A 187 6.03 5.48 -0.22
N ALA A 188 6.24 5.09 1.03
CA ALA A 188 7.32 5.63 1.85
C ALA A 188 8.70 5.21 1.35
N ASP A 189 8.85 3.96 0.92
CA ASP A 189 10.06 3.40 0.36
C ASP A 189 10.46 4.10 -0.94
N LEU A 190 9.53 4.21 -1.90
CA LEU A 190 9.75 4.92 -3.16
C LEU A 190 10.07 6.41 -2.97
N ALA A 191 9.44 7.06 -2.00
CA ALA A 191 9.72 8.47 -1.69
C ALA A 191 11.10 8.68 -1.05
N ALA A 192 11.65 7.67 -0.39
CA ALA A 192 12.97 7.70 0.22
C ALA A 192 14.10 7.35 -0.76
N HIS A 193 13.79 6.67 -1.86
CA HIS A 193 14.76 6.23 -2.86
C HIS A 193 14.55 7.03 -4.15
N THR A 194 15.46 7.97 -4.41
CA THR A 194 15.42 8.84 -5.59
C THR A 194 16.27 8.31 -6.74
N ASN A 195 16.37 7.00 -6.84
CA ASN A 195 17.07 6.33 -7.95
C ASN A 195 16.41 6.70 -9.28
N ALA A 196 17.22 6.79 -10.33
CA ALA A 196 16.74 7.18 -11.64
C ALA A 196 15.72 6.18 -12.20
N CYS A 197 15.91 4.88 -11.92
CA CYS A 197 15.05 3.80 -12.41
C CYS A 197 14.56 2.93 -11.26
N THR A 198 13.30 2.51 -11.33
CA THR A 198 12.67 1.65 -10.32
C THR A 198 11.94 0.48 -10.97
N MET A 199 12.22 -0.72 -10.46
CA MET A 199 11.55 -1.96 -10.87
C MET A 199 10.83 -2.58 -9.67
N ALA A 200 9.61 -3.08 -9.88
CA ALA A 200 8.91 -3.87 -8.88
C ALA A 200 8.70 -5.31 -9.35
N THR A 201 8.76 -6.26 -8.41
CA THR A 201 8.50 -7.68 -8.67
C THR A 201 7.50 -8.24 -7.67
N TRP A 202 6.56 -9.04 -8.14
CA TRP A 202 5.61 -9.82 -7.32
C TRP A 202 5.01 -10.96 -8.13
N HIS A 203 4.23 -11.85 -7.52
CA HIS A 203 3.77 -13.06 -8.16
C HIS A 203 2.51 -12.87 -9.04
N HIS A 204 1.36 -12.46 -8.46
CA HIS A 204 0.08 -12.37 -9.19
C HIS A 204 0.03 -11.12 -10.07
N PRO A 205 -0.01 -11.25 -11.42
CA PRO A 205 0.09 -10.10 -12.31
C PRO A 205 -1.14 -9.18 -12.24
N ARG A 206 -0.91 -7.85 -12.23
CA ARG A 206 -2.01 -6.88 -12.37
C ARG A 206 -2.72 -7.02 -13.70
N PHE A 207 -1.98 -7.32 -14.76
CA PHE A 207 -2.48 -7.55 -16.11
C PHE A 207 -1.90 -8.86 -16.64
N SER A 208 -2.78 -9.75 -17.11
CA SER A 208 -2.42 -11.00 -17.75
C SER A 208 -3.54 -11.48 -18.67
N SER A 209 -3.16 -12.03 -19.81
CA SER A 209 -4.04 -12.78 -20.74
C SER A 209 -3.99 -14.29 -20.47
N GLY A 210 -3.20 -14.76 -19.52
CA GLY A 210 -3.08 -16.16 -19.15
C GLY A 210 -4.35 -16.75 -18.52
N THR A 211 -4.28 -18.01 -18.14
CA THR A 211 -5.45 -18.75 -17.65
C THR A 211 -5.98 -18.21 -16.30
N HIS A 212 -5.10 -17.74 -15.42
CA HIS A 212 -5.48 -17.13 -14.14
C HIS A 212 -5.94 -15.69 -14.33
N GLY A 213 -5.34 -14.98 -15.30
CA GLY A 213 -5.74 -13.64 -15.71
C GLY A 213 -5.25 -12.54 -14.77
N SER A 214 -5.83 -11.36 -14.98
CA SER A 214 -5.45 -10.14 -14.25
C SER A 214 -5.93 -10.15 -12.80
N ASP A 215 -5.08 -9.75 -11.85
CA ASP A 215 -5.45 -9.60 -10.44
C ASP A 215 -5.72 -8.12 -10.10
N ALA A 216 -6.97 -7.81 -9.79
CA ALA A 216 -7.38 -6.46 -9.39
C ALA A 216 -6.97 -6.12 -7.93
N THR A 217 -6.65 -7.09 -7.10
CA THR A 217 -6.32 -6.86 -5.68
C THR A 217 -5.01 -6.09 -5.51
N VAL A 218 -4.09 -6.18 -6.48
CA VAL A 218 -2.81 -5.47 -6.50
C VAL A 218 -2.86 -4.11 -7.22
N GLN A 219 -4.06 -3.65 -7.60
CA GLN A 219 -4.22 -2.38 -8.33
C GLN A 219 -3.68 -1.18 -7.56
N ALA A 220 -3.84 -1.13 -6.24
CA ALA A 220 -3.34 -0.01 -5.44
C ALA A 220 -1.80 0.00 -5.34
N LEU A 221 -1.16 -1.16 -5.37
CA LEU A 221 0.30 -1.27 -5.45
C LEU A 221 0.80 -0.73 -6.80
N TRP A 222 0.12 -1.11 -7.90
CA TRP A 222 0.43 -0.56 -9.22
C TRP A 222 0.24 0.96 -9.25
N GLN A 223 -0.86 1.47 -8.65
CA GLN A 223 -1.11 2.92 -8.59
C GLN A 223 -0.01 3.66 -7.82
N ALA A 224 0.48 3.09 -6.71
CA ALA A 224 1.58 3.68 -5.95
C ALA A 224 2.88 3.75 -6.78
N LEU A 225 3.19 2.70 -7.53
CA LEU A 225 4.33 2.66 -8.45
C LEU A 225 4.19 3.70 -9.57
N TYR A 226 3.00 3.78 -10.19
CA TYR A 226 2.71 4.77 -11.24
C TYR A 226 2.81 6.20 -10.73
N ASP A 227 2.22 6.49 -9.57
CA ASP A 227 2.26 7.81 -8.93
C ASP A 227 3.68 8.28 -8.65
N LEU A 228 4.60 7.34 -8.34
CA LEU A 228 5.97 7.62 -7.94
C LEU A 228 7.01 7.28 -9.03
N ASN A 229 6.53 7.25 -10.31
CA ASN A 229 7.35 7.14 -11.52
C ASN A 229 8.23 5.88 -11.59
N ALA A 230 7.76 4.73 -11.10
CA ALA A 230 8.41 3.46 -11.39
C ALA A 230 8.29 3.11 -12.88
N ASP A 231 9.15 2.22 -13.36
CA ASP A 231 9.36 1.96 -14.78
C ASP A 231 8.88 0.60 -15.23
N LEU A 232 9.08 -0.42 -14.40
CA LEU A 232 9.03 -1.81 -14.79
C LEU A 232 8.37 -2.67 -13.72
N VAL A 233 7.52 -3.61 -14.16
CA VAL A 233 6.93 -4.62 -13.29
C VAL A 233 7.17 -6.01 -13.87
N LEU A 234 7.65 -6.94 -13.04
CA LEU A 234 7.81 -8.35 -13.39
C LEU A 234 6.90 -9.21 -12.50
N SER A 235 6.19 -10.15 -13.10
CA SER A 235 5.29 -11.08 -12.40
C SER A 235 5.42 -12.51 -12.96
N GLY A 236 4.93 -13.48 -12.19
CA GLY A 236 4.77 -14.89 -12.60
C GLY A 236 3.30 -15.28 -12.64
N HIS A 237 2.97 -16.44 -12.00
CA HIS A 237 1.64 -16.98 -11.76
C HIS A 237 0.94 -17.56 -12.99
N ASP A 238 0.81 -16.82 -14.08
CA ASP A 238 0.42 -17.39 -15.35
C ASP A 238 1.63 -18.01 -16.01
N HIS A 239 1.53 -19.31 -16.31
CA HIS A 239 2.64 -20.11 -16.83
C HIS A 239 2.82 -19.85 -18.33
N ASP A 240 3.19 -18.63 -18.65
CA ASP A 240 3.43 -18.16 -20.01
C ASP A 240 4.44 -16.99 -19.99
N TYR A 241 4.73 -16.47 -21.17
CA TYR A 241 5.44 -15.22 -21.35
C TYR A 241 4.49 -14.21 -21.98
N GLU A 242 4.31 -13.07 -21.31
CA GLU A 242 3.55 -11.97 -21.87
C GLU A 242 4.23 -10.64 -21.58
N ARG A 243 4.31 -9.75 -22.59
CA ARG A 243 4.79 -8.40 -22.46
C ARG A 243 3.70 -7.39 -22.78
N PHE A 244 3.51 -6.43 -21.91
CA PHE A 244 2.56 -5.33 -22.08
C PHE A 244 3.26 -4.03 -22.42
N ALA A 245 2.60 -3.19 -23.24
CA ALA A 245 2.97 -1.80 -23.41
C ALA A 245 2.85 -1.02 -22.09
N PRO A 246 3.57 0.12 -21.95
CA PRO A 246 3.45 0.96 -20.78
C PRO A 246 2.01 1.41 -20.52
N GLN A 247 1.50 1.24 -19.30
CA GLN A 247 0.11 1.51 -18.95
C GLN A 247 -0.06 1.96 -17.49
N ASP A 248 -1.18 2.65 -17.22
CA ASP A 248 -1.58 3.05 -15.88
C ASP A 248 -2.22 1.90 -15.08
N ALA A 249 -2.65 2.17 -13.83
CA ALA A 249 -3.27 1.18 -12.97
C ALA A 249 -4.67 0.71 -13.44
N ALA A 250 -5.32 1.46 -14.33
CA ALA A 250 -6.59 1.10 -14.93
C ALA A 250 -6.41 0.26 -16.22
N GLY A 251 -5.18 0.15 -16.73
CA GLY A 251 -4.88 -0.52 -18.00
C GLY A 251 -5.01 0.39 -19.21
N THR A 252 -4.98 1.71 -19.02
CA THR A 252 -4.94 2.67 -20.11
C THR A 252 -3.50 2.80 -20.61
N LEU A 253 -3.33 2.73 -21.94
CA LEU A 253 -2.02 2.93 -22.57
C LEU A 253 -1.46 4.31 -22.22
N ASP A 254 -0.25 4.35 -21.68
CA ASP A 254 0.47 5.58 -21.36
C ASP A 254 1.96 5.43 -21.69
N ASN A 255 2.33 5.79 -22.91
CA ASN A 255 3.70 5.69 -23.39
C ASN A 255 4.66 6.70 -22.74
N ALA A 256 4.13 7.69 -22.03
CA ALA A 256 4.93 8.76 -21.44
C ALA A 256 5.35 8.44 -19.97
N ARG A 257 4.48 7.74 -19.23
CA ARG A 257 4.66 7.50 -17.80
C ARG A 257 4.22 6.12 -17.33
N GLY A 258 3.56 5.35 -18.20
CA GLY A 258 3.04 4.02 -17.87
C GLY A 258 4.16 3.05 -17.48
N LEU A 259 3.82 2.09 -16.64
CA LEU A 259 4.73 0.99 -16.30
C LEU A 259 4.64 -0.07 -17.39
N ARG A 260 5.79 -0.44 -17.96
CA ARG A 260 5.90 -1.66 -18.77
C ARG A 260 5.84 -2.87 -17.85
N SER A 261 5.16 -3.93 -18.26
CA SER A 261 5.14 -5.15 -17.46
C SER A 261 5.38 -6.40 -18.29
N PHE A 262 5.88 -7.40 -17.58
CA PHE A 262 6.14 -8.73 -18.12
C PHE A 262 5.57 -9.78 -17.16
N VAL A 263 4.86 -10.77 -17.73
CA VAL A 263 4.60 -12.04 -17.08
C VAL A 263 5.69 -13.00 -17.56
N VAL A 264 6.41 -13.62 -16.63
CA VAL A 264 7.54 -14.52 -16.90
C VAL A 264 7.38 -15.77 -16.05
N GLY A 265 6.23 -16.45 -16.19
CA GLY A 265 5.92 -17.72 -15.53
C GLY A 265 6.50 -18.91 -16.29
N THR A 266 7.72 -18.74 -16.80
CA THR A 266 8.37 -19.70 -17.72
C THR A 266 9.56 -20.40 -17.09
N GLY A 267 9.70 -20.35 -15.75
CA GLY A 267 10.87 -20.82 -15.01
C GLY A 267 11.07 -22.33 -14.96
N GLY A 268 10.05 -23.12 -15.36
CA GLY A 268 10.24 -24.58 -15.43
C GLY A 268 8.99 -25.42 -15.23
N LYS A 269 7.92 -24.88 -14.63
CA LYS A 269 6.62 -25.55 -14.51
C LYS A 269 5.91 -25.59 -15.87
N ASP A 270 4.93 -26.48 -16.04
CA ASP A 270 4.16 -26.68 -17.28
C ASP A 270 3.54 -25.36 -17.79
N LEU A 271 3.70 -25.11 -19.08
CA LEU A 271 3.12 -23.93 -19.74
C LEU A 271 1.61 -24.11 -19.97
N ARG A 272 0.88 -22.99 -19.92
CA ARG A 272 -0.58 -22.95 -20.07
C ARG A 272 -1.02 -22.02 -21.20
N PRO A 273 -2.15 -22.33 -21.87
CA PRO A 273 -2.65 -21.50 -22.96
C PRO A 273 -3.20 -20.17 -22.45
N PHE A 274 -3.23 -19.18 -23.36
CA PHE A 274 -3.88 -17.91 -23.08
C PHE A 274 -5.41 -18.02 -23.04
N GLY A 275 -6.02 -17.19 -22.18
CA GLY A 275 -7.45 -16.93 -22.14
C GLY A 275 -7.83 -15.75 -23.04
N THR A 276 -8.62 -14.82 -22.48
CA THR A 276 -9.00 -13.58 -23.19
C THR A 276 -7.82 -12.62 -23.23
N ILE A 277 -7.40 -12.26 -24.43
CA ILE A 277 -6.29 -11.34 -24.64
C ILE A 277 -6.67 -9.95 -24.11
N ARG A 278 -5.80 -9.40 -23.26
CA ARG A 278 -5.98 -8.07 -22.67
C ARG A 278 -5.50 -6.98 -23.62
N ALA A 279 -6.06 -5.79 -23.44
CA ALA A 279 -5.53 -4.60 -24.09
C ALA A 279 -4.05 -4.38 -23.74
N ASN A 280 -3.31 -3.71 -24.60
CA ASN A 280 -1.89 -3.40 -24.47
C ASN A 280 -0.93 -4.60 -24.41
N SER A 281 -1.41 -5.82 -24.61
CA SER A 281 -0.56 -7.01 -24.72
C SER A 281 0.16 -7.00 -26.08
N GLU A 282 1.49 -6.90 -26.06
CA GLU A 282 2.32 -6.75 -27.28
C GLU A 282 2.89 -8.08 -27.76
N VAL A 283 3.42 -8.89 -26.86
CA VAL A 283 4.04 -10.20 -27.15
C VAL A 283 3.49 -11.24 -26.21
N ARG A 284 3.16 -12.42 -26.73
CA ARG A 284 2.64 -13.58 -25.98
C ARG A 284 3.24 -14.87 -26.50
N ASN A 285 3.63 -15.74 -25.57
CA ASN A 285 4.08 -17.09 -25.91
C ASN A 285 3.81 -18.08 -24.77
N SER A 286 3.12 -19.17 -25.06
CA SER A 286 2.83 -20.24 -24.11
C SER A 286 3.48 -21.57 -24.55
N ASN A 287 4.53 -21.52 -25.36
CA ASN A 287 5.20 -22.69 -25.90
C ASN A 287 6.72 -22.71 -25.64
N SER A 288 7.24 -21.67 -24.96
CA SER A 288 8.67 -21.57 -24.71
C SER A 288 8.93 -21.37 -23.22
N LEU A 289 9.64 -22.30 -22.60
CA LEU A 289 10.25 -22.13 -21.29
C LEU A 289 11.58 -21.39 -21.45
N GLY A 290 11.93 -20.61 -20.44
CA GLY A 290 13.14 -19.79 -20.44
C GLY A 290 13.15 -18.79 -19.29
N ILE A 291 14.09 -17.87 -19.36
CA ILE A 291 14.26 -16.81 -18.37
C ILE A 291 14.33 -15.45 -19.08
N MET A 292 13.91 -14.39 -18.37
CA MET A 292 14.15 -13.04 -18.81
C MET A 292 15.56 -12.59 -18.37
N LYS A 293 16.31 -11.98 -19.26
CA LYS A 293 17.55 -11.26 -19.00
C LYS A 293 17.26 -9.78 -19.10
N LEU A 294 17.71 -9.00 -18.12
CA LEU A 294 17.67 -7.55 -18.13
C LEU A 294 19.08 -7.00 -17.97
N THR A 295 19.43 -5.96 -18.74
CA THR A 295 20.61 -5.14 -18.52
C THR A 295 20.11 -3.80 -17.97
N LEU A 296 20.58 -3.42 -16.79
CA LEU A 296 20.09 -2.25 -16.05
C LEU A 296 21.03 -1.07 -16.26
N HIS A 297 20.69 -0.18 -17.20
CA HIS A 297 21.45 1.06 -17.46
C HIS A 297 21.11 2.15 -16.44
N ALA A 298 21.91 3.19 -16.34
CA ALA A 298 21.66 4.30 -15.44
C ALA A 298 20.34 5.04 -15.73
N GLU A 299 19.89 5.04 -16.99
CA GLU A 299 18.71 5.79 -17.45
C GLU A 299 17.76 4.95 -18.30
N GLY A 300 17.84 3.62 -18.20
CA GLY A 300 17.00 2.72 -18.99
C GLY A 300 17.35 1.26 -18.80
N TYR A 301 16.79 0.40 -19.59
CA TYR A 301 17.02 -1.03 -19.54
C TYR A 301 16.85 -1.69 -20.89
N ASP A 302 17.61 -2.79 -21.09
CA ASP A 302 17.37 -3.74 -22.17
C ASP A 302 16.73 -5.00 -21.62
N TRP A 303 15.84 -5.63 -22.38
CA TRP A 303 15.31 -6.96 -22.07
C TRP A 303 15.59 -7.95 -23.18
N GLN A 304 15.73 -9.20 -22.80
CA GLN A 304 15.84 -10.33 -23.71
C GLN A 304 15.23 -11.57 -23.06
N PHE A 305 14.29 -12.21 -23.74
CA PHE A 305 13.88 -13.56 -23.35
C PHE A 305 14.93 -14.58 -23.85
N VAL A 306 15.42 -15.44 -22.96
CA VAL A 306 16.41 -16.46 -23.23
C VAL A 306 15.73 -17.83 -23.09
N PRO A 307 15.35 -18.48 -24.19
CA PRO A 307 14.68 -19.79 -24.15
C PRO A 307 15.66 -20.92 -23.83
N ILE A 308 15.14 -22.03 -23.28
CA ILE A 308 15.91 -23.28 -23.20
C ILE A 308 16.14 -23.87 -24.60
N PRO A 309 17.15 -24.75 -24.78
CA PRO A 309 17.42 -25.40 -26.05
C PRO A 309 16.17 -26.09 -26.63
N GLY A 310 15.88 -25.85 -27.90
CA GLY A 310 14.72 -26.41 -28.61
C GLY A 310 13.45 -25.53 -28.56
N HIS A 311 13.46 -24.45 -27.79
CA HIS A 311 12.41 -23.45 -27.77
C HIS A 311 12.80 -22.22 -28.59
N THR A 312 11.83 -21.49 -29.14
CA THR A 312 12.09 -20.53 -30.23
C THR A 312 11.62 -19.09 -29.95
N LEU A 313 11.04 -18.81 -28.80
CA LEU A 313 10.63 -17.44 -28.48
C LEU A 313 11.86 -16.53 -28.49
N THR A 314 11.76 -15.45 -29.26
CA THR A 314 12.68 -14.32 -29.16
C THR A 314 11.86 -13.07 -28.93
N ASP A 315 12.08 -12.42 -27.79
CA ASP A 315 11.58 -11.08 -27.53
C ASP A 315 12.72 -10.30 -26.88
N ALA A 316 13.08 -9.18 -27.50
CA ALA A 316 14.13 -8.31 -27.01
C ALA A 316 13.80 -6.86 -27.37
N GLY A 317 14.31 -5.94 -26.58
CA GLY A 317 14.14 -4.51 -26.80
C GLY A 317 14.80 -3.69 -25.71
N SER A 318 14.56 -2.37 -25.76
CA SER A 318 15.06 -1.41 -24.81
C SER A 318 14.00 -0.38 -24.46
N ALA A 319 14.12 0.23 -23.29
CA ALA A 319 13.32 1.38 -22.89
C ALA A 319 14.13 2.30 -21.99
N THR A 320 13.79 3.59 -22.01
CA THR A 320 14.28 4.57 -21.05
C THR A 320 13.40 4.57 -19.80
N CYS A 321 13.98 4.93 -18.67
CA CYS A 321 13.23 5.11 -17.43
C CYS A 321 12.37 6.38 -17.47
N ASN A 322 11.37 6.44 -16.59
CA ASN A 322 10.47 7.58 -16.47
C ASN A 322 11.16 8.72 -15.72
N PHE A 323 11.81 9.63 -16.44
CA PHE A 323 12.43 10.81 -15.83
C PHE A 323 11.47 11.98 -15.71
N GLY A 324 11.30 12.48 -14.50
CA GLY A 324 11.14 13.90 -14.27
C GLY A 324 9.82 14.57 -14.62
N ALA A 325 8.67 13.91 -14.66
CA ALA A 325 7.45 14.61 -14.29
C ALA A 325 7.36 14.59 -12.75
N PRO A 326 7.11 15.74 -12.06
CA PRO A 326 6.82 15.66 -10.63
C PRO A 326 5.67 14.67 -10.43
N PRO A 327 5.72 13.78 -9.43
CA PRO A 327 4.62 12.87 -9.17
C PRO A 327 3.33 13.68 -9.05
N PRO A 328 2.20 13.20 -9.60
CA PRO A 328 0.93 13.80 -9.26
C PRO A 328 0.83 13.82 -7.73
N PRO A 329 0.21 14.83 -7.13
CA PRO A 329 0.02 14.84 -5.69
C PRO A 329 -0.61 13.49 -5.29
N PRO A 330 -0.16 12.88 -4.18
CA PRO A 330 -0.70 11.60 -3.76
C PRO A 330 -2.22 11.70 -3.74
N PRO A 331 -2.96 10.67 -4.17
CA PRO A 331 -4.41 10.69 -4.07
C PRO A 331 -4.78 11.03 -2.62
N PRO A 332 -5.78 11.88 -2.39
CA PRO A 332 -6.17 12.23 -1.05
C PRO A 332 -6.44 10.94 -0.25
N PRO A 333 -6.03 10.88 1.01
CA PRO A 333 -6.25 9.69 1.82
C PRO A 333 -7.74 9.29 1.75
N PRO A 334 -8.07 8.00 1.73
CA PRO A 334 -9.46 7.57 1.66
C PRO A 334 -10.24 8.18 2.82
N PRO A 335 -11.50 8.58 2.58
CA PRO A 335 -12.33 9.16 3.63
C PRO A 335 -12.39 8.24 4.86
N ALA A 336 -12.14 8.81 6.03
CA ALA A 336 -12.23 8.08 7.29
C ALA A 336 -13.63 8.25 7.90
N THR A 337 -14.18 7.19 8.48
CA THR A 337 -15.48 7.24 9.16
C THR A 337 -15.29 7.27 10.67
N LEU A 338 -15.84 8.29 11.32
CA LEU A 338 -15.91 8.42 12.77
C LEU A 338 -17.33 8.07 13.23
N THR A 339 -17.46 7.21 14.24
CA THR A 339 -18.74 6.91 14.88
C THR A 339 -18.71 7.42 16.31
N ILE A 340 -19.51 8.43 16.61
CA ILE A 340 -19.57 9.12 17.90
C ILE A 340 -20.90 8.78 18.57
N LEU A 341 -20.88 8.02 19.66
CA LEU A 341 -22.06 7.74 20.46
C LEU A 341 -22.52 8.99 21.23
N ALA A 342 -23.82 9.11 21.48
CA ALA A 342 -24.35 10.15 22.38
C ALA A 342 -23.69 10.03 23.76
N SER A 343 -23.17 11.14 24.27
CA SER A 343 -22.66 11.22 25.65
C SER A 343 -23.75 11.53 26.67
N ALA A 344 -24.87 12.06 26.20
CA ALA A 344 -26.09 12.31 26.97
C ALA A 344 -27.28 12.27 26.02
N ASP A 345 -28.35 11.63 26.45
CA ASP A 345 -29.66 11.74 25.82
C ASP A 345 -30.79 11.66 26.89
N ALA A 346 -31.88 12.32 26.65
CA ALA A 346 -33.02 12.31 27.52
C ALA A 346 -34.27 12.81 26.78
N TYR A 347 -35.42 12.32 27.11
CA TYR A 347 -36.62 13.02 26.70
C TYR A 347 -37.20 13.88 27.84
N THR A 348 -38.02 14.87 27.46
CA THR A 348 -38.76 15.76 28.35
C THR A 348 -40.24 15.64 28.01
N PHE A 349 -41.10 15.67 29.02
CA PHE A 349 -42.51 15.38 28.86
C PHE A 349 -43.39 16.49 29.48
N GLN A 350 -44.32 17.02 28.68
CA GLN A 350 -45.10 18.19 29.04
C GLN A 350 -45.97 17.94 30.29
N ASP A 351 -46.59 16.76 30.39
CA ASP A 351 -47.49 16.41 31.50
C ASP A 351 -46.73 16.10 32.80
N LYS A 352 -45.42 15.94 32.73
CA LYS A 352 -44.54 15.74 33.88
C LYS A 352 -43.38 16.76 33.88
N PRO A 353 -43.68 18.07 33.98
CA PRO A 353 -42.71 19.14 33.71
C PRO A 353 -41.56 19.23 34.70
N LYS A 354 -41.66 18.59 35.87
CA LYS A 354 -40.63 18.53 36.90
C LYS A 354 -39.89 17.19 36.96
N SER A 355 -40.28 16.21 36.16
CA SER A 355 -39.63 14.89 36.10
C SER A 355 -38.44 14.88 35.15
N ASN A 356 -37.39 14.13 35.51
CA ASN A 356 -36.26 13.86 34.68
C ASN A 356 -36.33 12.44 34.13
N PHE A 357 -36.02 12.25 32.86
CA PHE A 357 -36.07 10.96 32.15
C PHE A 357 -34.74 10.58 31.54
N GLY A 358 -33.63 11.11 32.04
CA GLY A 358 -32.27 10.84 31.52
C GLY A 358 -31.71 9.45 31.88
N SER A 359 -32.51 8.57 32.51
CA SER A 359 -32.13 7.16 32.74
C SER A 359 -33.08 6.19 32.05
N ALA A 360 -33.96 6.69 31.21
CA ALA A 360 -34.92 5.86 30.47
C ALA A 360 -34.22 5.13 29.33
N THR A 361 -34.55 3.86 29.08
CA THR A 361 -34.04 3.07 27.97
C THR A 361 -34.69 3.38 26.62
N VAL A 362 -35.73 4.22 26.65
CA VAL A 362 -36.52 4.66 25.49
C VAL A 362 -36.64 6.18 25.52
N LEU A 363 -36.54 6.80 24.36
CA LEU A 363 -36.65 8.24 24.11
C LEU A 363 -37.96 8.48 23.34
N LEU A 364 -38.79 9.38 23.85
CA LEU A 364 -40.13 9.69 23.32
C LEU A 364 -40.11 10.96 22.48
N VAL A 365 -40.87 10.94 21.40
CA VAL A 365 -41.15 12.09 20.54
C VAL A 365 -42.65 12.09 20.20
N ASP A 366 -43.39 13.07 20.68
CA ASP A 366 -44.85 13.17 20.54
C ASP A 366 -45.33 14.63 20.51
N ALA A 367 -46.44 14.92 19.85
CA ALA A 367 -47.03 16.25 19.81
C ALA A 367 -48.03 16.48 20.95
N SER A 368 -48.71 15.45 21.45
CA SER A 368 -49.75 15.61 22.47
C SER A 368 -50.02 14.33 23.25
N PRO A 369 -49.67 14.28 24.58
CA PRO A 369 -48.94 15.31 25.30
C PRO A 369 -47.49 15.43 24.81
N ALA A 370 -47.01 16.66 24.64
CA ALA A 370 -45.75 16.87 23.96
C ALA A 370 -44.56 16.21 24.69
N ALA A 371 -43.83 15.37 23.95
CA ALA A 371 -42.56 14.79 24.33
C ALA A 371 -41.47 15.24 23.37
N ARG A 372 -40.29 15.59 23.88
CA ARG A 372 -39.15 16.04 23.09
C ARG A 372 -37.89 15.33 23.56
N THR A 373 -37.13 14.78 22.63
CA THR A 373 -35.89 14.10 22.92
C THR A 373 -34.70 15.02 22.61
N TYR A 374 -33.69 14.99 23.46
CA TYR A 374 -32.45 15.76 23.35
C TYR A 374 -31.24 14.83 23.26
N PHE A 375 -30.27 15.17 22.41
CA PHE A 375 -29.03 14.44 22.21
C PHE A 375 -27.82 15.36 22.37
N LYS A 376 -26.71 14.81 22.88
CA LYS A 376 -25.42 15.49 22.96
C LYS A 376 -24.29 14.59 22.49
N PHE A 377 -23.47 15.08 21.58
CA PHE A 377 -22.35 14.34 20.98
C PHE A 377 -21.02 15.09 21.17
N PRO A 378 -20.02 14.47 21.82
CA PRO A 378 -18.68 15.01 21.95
C PRO A 378 -17.84 14.57 20.73
N VAL A 379 -17.91 15.33 19.65
CA VAL A 379 -17.18 15.03 18.40
C VAL A 379 -15.70 15.29 18.61
N THR A 380 -14.88 14.31 18.31
CA THR A 380 -13.41 14.35 18.33
C THR A 380 -12.83 13.55 17.17
N GLY A 381 -11.62 13.90 16.73
CA GLY A 381 -10.90 13.18 15.68
C GLY A 381 -11.10 13.74 14.27
N ILE A 382 -11.82 14.84 14.11
CA ILE A 382 -11.87 15.59 12.85
C ILE A 382 -10.53 16.31 12.63
N GLY A 383 -10.03 17.03 13.64
CA GLY A 383 -8.78 17.78 13.56
C GLY A 383 -8.79 18.78 12.40
N THR A 384 -7.80 18.66 11.50
CA THR A 384 -7.67 19.53 10.31
C THR A 384 -8.41 19.02 9.07
N LYS A 385 -9.08 17.85 9.17
CA LYS A 385 -9.81 17.24 8.04
C LYS A 385 -11.11 17.97 7.77
N SER A 386 -11.58 17.90 6.52
CA SER A 386 -12.90 18.40 6.14
C SER A 386 -13.99 17.35 6.40
N VAL A 387 -15.18 17.78 6.82
CA VAL A 387 -16.33 16.92 6.96
C VAL A 387 -16.99 16.74 5.59
N VAL A 388 -16.95 15.52 5.07
CA VAL A 388 -17.60 15.15 3.80
C VAL A 388 -19.09 14.89 4.00
N SER A 389 -19.45 14.17 5.06
CA SER A 389 -20.85 13.94 5.47
C SER A 389 -20.93 13.68 6.96
N ALA A 390 -22.08 14.00 7.56
CA ALA A 390 -22.40 13.65 8.93
C ALA A 390 -23.89 13.31 9.04
N VAL A 391 -24.21 12.15 9.58
CA VAL A 391 -25.62 11.73 9.81
C VAL A 391 -25.84 11.39 11.27
N LEU A 392 -26.96 11.87 11.81
CA LEU A 392 -27.45 11.44 13.11
C LEU A 392 -28.32 10.19 12.91
N ARG A 393 -28.00 9.12 13.62
CA ARG A 393 -28.72 7.83 13.56
C ARG A 393 -29.46 7.56 14.86
N VAL A 394 -30.73 7.19 14.75
CA VAL A 394 -31.59 6.78 15.85
C VAL A 394 -32.26 5.44 15.52
N TYR A 395 -32.46 4.59 16.52
CA TYR A 395 -33.06 3.25 16.36
C TYR A 395 -34.48 3.24 16.87
N ALA A 396 -35.48 3.06 15.98
CA ALA A 396 -36.87 3.06 16.32
C ALA A 396 -37.31 1.76 17.00
N VAL A 397 -38.15 1.89 18.03
CA VAL A 397 -38.74 0.76 18.80
C VAL A 397 -40.26 0.81 18.90
N ASP A 398 -40.85 1.87 18.37
CA ASP A 398 -42.29 2.02 18.20
C ASP A 398 -42.58 2.56 16.79
N PRO A 399 -43.60 2.05 16.08
CA PRO A 399 -43.95 2.55 14.75
C PRO A 399 -44.72 3.86 14.85
N SER A 400 -44.58 4.74 13.88
CA SER A 400 -45.33 5.99 13.77
C SER A 400 -45.41 6.49 12.34
N ASN A 401 -46.42 7.30 12.04
CA ASN A 401 -46.53 7.98 10.76
C ASN A 401 -45.54 9.15 10.59
N GLU A 402 -44.97 9.67 11.70
CA GLU A 402 -43.95 10.71 11.72
C GLU A 402 -42.93 10.41 12.83
N GLY A 403 -41.67 10.16 12.43
CA GLY A 403 -40.56 9.88 13.35
C GLY A 403 -39.95 11.14 14.01
N GLY A 404 -40.32 12.32 13.56
CA GLY A 404 -39.93 13.59 14.19
C GLY A 404 -39.07 14.48 13.32
N ARG A 405 -38.86 15.71 13.81
CA ARG A 405 -38.11 16.80 13.17
C ARG A 405 -36.94 17.18 14.04
N LEU A 406 -35.79 17.24 13.45
CA LEU A 406 -34.51 17.53 14.13
C LEU A 406 -34.21 19.02 14.10
N HIS A 407 -33.80 19.54 15.24
CA HIS A 407 -33.40 20.95 15.43
C HIS A 407 -32.03 21.04 16.09
N ARG A 408 -31.30 22.11 15.82
CA ARG A 408 -30.06 22.44 16.53
C ARG A 408 -30.39 23.02 17.92
N VAL A 409 -29.73 22.52 18.94
CA VAL A 409 -29.74 23.08 20.29
C VAL A 409 -28.42 23.84 20.48
N PRO A 410 -28.44 25.19 20.57
CA PRO A 410 -27.23 25.97 20.75
C PRO A 410 -26.52 25.72 22.08
N SER A 411 -27.30 25.46 23.14
CA SER A 411 -26.75 25.15 24.46
C SER A 411 -26.20 23.72 24.53
N THR A 412 -24.98 23.58 24.98
CA THR A 412 -24.33 22.27 25.24
C THR A 412 -24.12 22.01 26.72
N THR A 413 -24.59 22.90 27.60
CA THR A 413 -24.37 22.82 29.06
C THR A 413 -25.42 22.05 29.83
N TRP A 414 -26.54 21.65 29.19
CA TRP A 414 -27.58 20.84 29.84
C TRP A 414 -27.02 19.47 30.28
N SER A 415 -27.62 18.94 31.33
CA SER A 415 -27.24 17.62 31.87
C SER A 415 -28.37 16.63 31.75
N GLU A 416 -28.09 15.44 31.29
CA GLU A 416 -28.99 14.29 31.21
C GLU A 416 -29.72 14.03 32.54
N LYS A 417 -28.99 14.13 33.66
CA LYS A 417 -29.51 13.86 35.01
C LYS A 417 -30.40 14.96 35.57
N SER A 418 -30.48 16.13 34.92
CA SER A 418 -31.21 17.30 35.43
C SER A 418 -32.19 17.95 34.45
N ILE A 419 -32.11 17.58 33.16
CA ILE A 419 -33.01 18.11 32.13
C ILE A 419 -34.44 17.67 32.40
N LYS A 420 -35.39 18.59 32.28
CA LYS A 420 -36.84 18.41 32.49
C LYS A 420 -37.55 19.31 31.50
N TRP A 421 -38.85 19.12 31.30
CA TRP A 421 -39.64 20.01 30.46
C TRP A 421 -39.51 21.49 30.86
N SER A 422 -39.53 21.75 32.17
CA SER A 422 -39.50 23.11 32.72
C SER A 422 -38.15 23.85 32.58
N ASN A 423 -37.08 23.13 32.32
CA ASN A 423 -35.73 23.72 32.17
C ASN A 423 -34.98 23.23 30.89
N ALA A 424 -35.70 22.59 29.99
CA ALA A 424 -35.11 22.13 28.75
C ALA A 424 -34.54 23.31 27.92
N PRO A 425 -33.37 23.18 27.32
CA PRO A 425 -32.81 24.26 26.51
C PRO A 425 -33.68 24.51 25.28
N ALA A 426 -33.75 25.77 24.89
CA ALA A 426 -34.37 26.13 23.62
C ALA A 426 -33.58 25.55 22.43
N TYR A 427 -34.28 25.18 21.38
CA TYR A 427 -33.71 24.78 20.11
C TYR A 427 -34.08 25.80 19.02
N ASN A 428 -33.28 25.81 17.93
CA ASN A 428 -33.54 26.69 16.80
C ASN A 428 -34.83 26.31 16.07
N ALA A 429 -35.55 27.29 15.58
CA ALA A 429 -36.79 27.02 14.83
C ALA A 429 -36.58 26.32 13.49
N ALA A 430 -35.38 26.45 12.91
CA ALA A 430 -35.04 25.79 11.64
C ALA A 430 -34.98 24.27 11.82
N ILE A 431 -35.69 23.55 10.97
CA ILE A 431 -35.67 22.09 10.88
C ILE A 431 -34.44 21.71 10.07
N LEU A 432 -33.55 20.87 10.63
CA LEU A 432 -32.37 20.36 9.95
C LEU A 432 -32.72 19.20 9.02
N GLY A 433 -33.67 18.38 9.43
CA GLY A 433 -34.18 17.24 8.68
C GLY A 433 -35.33 16.59 9.44
N ALA A 434 -36.07 15.72 8.79
CA ALA A 434 -37.24 15.04 9.37
C ALA A 434 -37.18 13.55 9.03
N ILE A 435 -37.69 12.74 9.98
CA ILE A 435 -37.98 11.32 9.79
C ILE A 435 -39.44 11.21 9.47
N GLY A 436 -39.79 10.63 8.32
CA GLY A 436 -41.17 10.31 7.96
C GLY A 436 -41.72 9.15 8.78
N SER A 437 -42.49 8.29 8.16
CA SER A 437 -43.02 7.08 8.83
C SER A 437 -41.89 6.18 9.33
N VAL A 438 -42.03 5.66 10.52
CA VAL A 438 -41.08 4.74 11.15
C VAL A 438 -41.66 3.37 11.38
N VAL A 439 -40.82 2.36 11.29
CA VAL A 439 -41.15 0.97 11.64
C VAL A 439 -40.21 0.49 12.74
N ILE A 440 -40.69 -0.41 13.57
CA ILE A 440 -39.93 -0.98 14.69
C ILE A 440 -38.64 -1.68 14.22
N ASN A 441 -37.60 -1.64 15.05
CA ASN A 441 -36.31 -2.30 14.84
C ASN A 441 -35.57 -1.82 13.63
N THR A 442 -35.67 -0.53 13.29
CA THR A 442 -35.06 0.08 12.12
C THR A 442 -34.25 1.31 12.51
N TRP A 443 -33.07 1.47 11.86
CA TRP A 443 -32.26 2.68 11.94
C TRP A 443 -32.80 3.76 11.01
N TYR A 444 -32.88 4.97 11.53
CA TYR A 444 -33.24 6.17 10.77
C TYR A 444 -32.08 7.15 10.82
N GLU A 445 -31.87 7.88 9.72
CA GLU A 445 -30.75 8.79 9.54
C GLU A 445 -31.26 10.19 9.20
N ILE A 446 -30.65 11.19 9.79
CA ILE A 446 -30.91 12.60 9.48
C ILE A 446 -29.57 13.25 9.14
N ASP A 447 -29.49 13.88 7.98
CA ASP A 447 -28.30 14.63 7.56
C ASP A 447 -28.10 15.85 8.47
N VAL A 448 -26.92 15.93 9.05
CA VAL A 448 -26.46 17.04 9.89
C VAL A 448 -25.09 17.57 9.42
N THR A 449 -24.69 17.27 8.20
CA THR A 449 -23.37 17.62 7.62
C THR A 449 -23.05 19.09 7.85
N GLY A 450 -23.96 19.99 7.52
CA GLY A 450 -23.77 21.44 7.70
C GLY A 450 -23.68 21.93 9.16
N GLN A 451 -23.94 21.04 10.13
CA GLN A 451 -23.88 21.37 11.55
C GLN A 451 -22.57 20.98 12.22
N ILE A 452 -21.82 20.04 11.63
CA ILE A 452 -20.57 19.52 12.18
C ILE A 452 -19.40 20.23 11.48
N THR A 453 -18.84 21.22 12.15
CA THR A 453 -17.81 22.11 11.57
C THR A 453 -16.39 21.78 12.07
N GLY A 454 -16.22 20.77 12.93
CA GLY A 454 -14.96 20.39 13.54
C GLY A 454 -15.17 19.64 14.85
N ASP A 455 -14.10 19.46 15.61
CA ASP A 455 -14.16 18.89 16.95
C ASP A 455 -14.95 19.82 17.89
N GLY A 456 -15.76 19.26 18.78
CA GLY A 456 -16.58 20.03 19.70
C GLY A 456 -17.78 19.27 20.22
N ILE A 457 -18.61 19.95 21.03
CA ILE A 457 -19.85 19.36 21.56
C ILE A 457 -21.03 19.87 20.74
N PHE A 458 -21.82 18.95 20.20
CA PHE A 458 -23.01 19.24 19.40
C PHE A 458 -24.26 18.72 20.09
N SER A 459 -25.29 19.55 20.18
CA SER A 459 -26.58 19.18 20.77
C SER A 459 -27.71 19.37 19.78
N PHE A 460 -28.67 18.41 19.81
CA PHE A 460 -29.84 18.39 18.95
C PHE A 460 -31.08 18.09 19.76
N ALA A 461 -32.25 18.49 19.25
CA ALA A 461 -33.55 18.13 19.76
C ALA A 461 -34.39 17.53 18.64
N LEU A 462 -35.11 16.45 18.96
CA LEU A 462 -36.08 15.82 18.08
C LEU A 462 -37.50 16.05 18.68
N GLU A 463 -38.41 16.59 17.91
CA GLU A 463 -39.80 16.81 18.26
C GLU A 463 -40.73 16.25 17.17
N SER A 464 -42.01 16.06 17.45
CA SER A 464 -43.02 15.61 16.47
C SER A 464 -44.20 16.58 16.39
N ALA A 465 -44.82 16.63 15.22
CA ALA A 465 -46.12 17.24 15.03
C ALA A 465 -47.28 16.19 15.03
N SER A 466 -46.92 14.90 15.06
CA SER A 466 -47.90 13.80 15.15
C SER A 466 -48.30 13.50 16.60
N ILE A 467 -49.57 13.22 16.82
CA ILE A 467 -50.12 12.69 18.10
C ILE A 467 -49.94 11.16 18.20
N ASP A 468 -49.49 10.51 17.16
CA ASP A 468 -49.00 9.15 17.10
C ASP A 468 -47.45 9.24 17.19
N GLY A 469 -46.94 9.30 18.41
CA GLY A 469 -45.51 9.54 18.68
C GLY A 469 -44.64 8.41 18.22
N ALA A 470 -43.34 8.67 18.18
CA ALA A 470 -42.31 7.66 17.87
C ALA A 470 -41.35 7.49 19.05
N ASP A 471 -40.98 6.24 19.31
CA ASP A 471 -40.02 5.90 20.35
C ASP A 471 -38.72 5.38 19.79
N TYR A 472 -37.62 5.83 20.40
CA TYR A 472 -36.25 5.45 20.00
C TYR A 472 -35.47 4.86 21.17
N ARG A 473 -34.48 4.02 20.91
CA ARG A 473 -33.51 3.57 21.92
C ARG A 473 -32.66 4.73 22.41
N SER A 474 -32.49 4.79 23.74
CA SER A 474 -31.47 5.65 24.36
C SER A 474 -30.12 4.98 24.48
N ARG A 475 -29.10 5.72 24.92
CA ARG A 475 -27.78 5.17 25.25
C ARG A 475 -27.83 4.16 26.42
N GLU A 476 -28.81 4.27 27.32
CA GLU A 476 -29.07 3.36 28.45
C GLU A 476 -29.50 1.98 27.99
N ALA A 477 -30.07 1.85 26.77
CA ALA A 477 -30.44 0.57 26.17
C ALA A 477 -29.20 -0.22 25.63
N GLY A 478 -28.02 0.37 25.63
CA GLY A 478 -26.75 -0.24 25.21
C GLY A 478 -26.20 0.29 23.89
N ALA A 479 -24.90 0.18 23.72
CA ALA A 479 -24.15 0.78 22.61
C ALA A 479 -24.60 0.29 21.21
N ALA A 480 -25.18 -0.92 21.11
CA ALA A 480 -25.61 -1.50 19.83
C ALA A 480 -26.69 -0.64 19.14
N THR A 481 -27.63 -0.07 19.91
CA THR A 481 -28.79 0.70 19.41
C THR A 481 -28.76 2.17 19.87
N ALA A 482 -27.74 2.61 20.59
CA ALA A 482 -27.59 3.97 21.08
C ALA A 482 -27.55 4.99 19.93
N PRO A 483 -28.15 6.19 20.14
CA PRO A 483 -28.04 7.29 19.18
C PRO A 483 -26.57 7.64 18.90
N ARG A 484 -26.26 7.89 17.62
CA ARG A 484 -24.88 8.15 17.18
C ARG A 484 -24.80 9.13 16.03
N LEU A 485 -23.68 9.83 15.94
CA LEU A 485 -23.27 10.51 14.72
C LEU A 485 -22.31 9.60 13.95
N VAL A 486 -22.52 9.46 12.65
CA VAL A 486 -21.58 8.84 11.71
C VAL A 486 -21.06 9.97 10.82
N ILE A 487 -19.76 10.24 10.91
CA ILE A 487 -19.12 11.38 10.25
C ILE A 487 -18.05 10.83 9.30
N VAL A 488 -18.12 11.19 8.05
CA VAL A 488 -17.08 10.91 7.05
C VAL A 488 -16.20 12.15 6.92
N VAL A 489 -14.89 11.97 7.09
CA VAL A 489 -13.88 13.03 7.00
C VAL A 489 -12.81 12.70 5.98
N GLN A 490 -12.23 13.72 5.34
CA GLN A 490 -11.16 13.61 4.36
C GLN A 490 -10.08 14.67 4.58
#